data_995b48077a7dede30ba46333ba0884b8
#
_entry.id   995b48077a7dede30ba46333ba0884b8
#
_cell.length_a   1.000
_cell.length_b   1.000
_cell.length_c   1.000
_cell.angle_alpha   90.00
_cell.angle_beta   90.00
_cell.angle_gamma   90.00
#
_symmetry.space_group_name_H-M   'P 1'
#
loop_
_entity.id
_entity.type
_entity.pdbx_description
1 polymer ?
#
loop_
_entity_poly.entity_id
_entity_poly.type
_entity_poly.pdbx_seq_one_letter_code
_entity_poly.pdbx_strand_id
1 'polypeptide(L)'
;MQGHFKSYLCFSLALSILGIAVPGRLAQAHLVAGIEPVLTAEPVREGEESKEMRMRQLDPIEEGAQVHGSGWASLAGSFVRLEESAEGLVRKPLWDLSRNSAGLSLVFRSNTRRLDVSFDVYGGSGMNHMPATGVSGVDLFAYKPDGEELWCAAKFMPQFKEEYVEAQATGGQAKRIRVTRVSYSFEQIDYEDGCEEYEWHLYLPLYNTVENFRIAVEEGCRLEWVPRDCRQPIVVYGTSIAQGACATRPGMAWTNLVERELRYPVVNLGFSGNGKLEPELFSLLDQIDAAVYIIDCLPNIKVSDTLEDKLEAGIKLLREHHSCPILMVDHSGYTNERTNFSRGFTEELNRRQAAVVKRLQREGIKDLYYLTRNEIAWDKDSMVEGVHPNDIGMVQQAGAVCRKLHHIDRKSREMNLKGR
;
A
#
# COMPACT_ATOMS: atom_id res chain seq x y z
N MET A 1 -33.31 9.71 -40.78
CA MET A 1 -34.22 8.82 -40.03
C MET A 1 -33.65 8.68 -38.61
N GLN A 2 -34.34 9.29 -37.68
CA GLN A 2 -33.99 9.30 -36.26
C GLN A 2 -34.38 7.97 -35.64
N GLY A 3 -33.48 7.39 -34.84
CA GLY A 3 -33.75 6.23 -33.99
C GLY A 3 -33.34 6.54 -32.56
N HIS A 4 -34.31 6.86 -31.72
CA HIS A 4 -34.17 7.07 -30.29
C HIS A 4 -33.82 5.77 -29.58
N PHE A 5 -32.69 5.74 -28.90
CA PHE A 5 -32.47 4.77 -27.79
C PHE A 5 -32.93 5.42 -26.47
N LYS A 6 -34.02 4.93 -25.94
CA LYS A 6 -34.55 5.30 -24.64
C LYS A 6 -33.90 4.43 -23.56
N SER A 7 -33.27 5.11 -22.60
CA SER A 7 -32.85 4.54 -21.32
C SER A 7 -34.08 4.08 -20.50
N TYR A 8 -34.16 2.77 -20.25
CA TYR A 8 -35.13 2.20 -19.31
C TYR A 8 -34.38 1.20 -18.40
N LEU A 9 -33.69 1.69 -17.40
CA LEU A 9 -33.18 0.81 -16.34
C LEU A 9 -33.04 1.42 -14.93
N CYS A 10 -33.45 2.66 -14.71
CA CYS A 10 -33.32 3.28 -13.38
C CYS A 10 -34.64 3.61 -12.66
N PHE A 11 -35.80 3.24 -13.20
CA PHE A 11 -37.08 3.61 -12.56
C PHE A 11 -37.84 2.45 -11.89
N SER A 12 -37.36 1.22 -11.98
CA SER A 12 -38.10 0.06 -11.46
C SER A 12 -37.86 -0.22 -9.97
N LEU A 13 -36.76 0.27 -9.38
CA LEU A 13 -36.43 -0.01 -7.99
C LEU A 13 -37.05 0.97 -6.96
N ALA A 14 -37.41 2.16 -7.42
CA ALA A 14 -37.97 3.21 -6.55
C ALA A 14 -39.48 3.08 -6.31
N LEU A 15 -40.20 2.36 -7.18
CA LEU A 15 -41.68 2.20 -7.04
C LEU A 15 -42.13 1.06 -6.14
N SER A 16 -41.23 0.14 -5.77
CA SER A 16 -41.55 -0.99 -4.91
C SER A 16 -41.71 -0.62 -3.42
N ILE A 17 -41.31 0.56 -3.03
CA ILE A 17 -41.42 1.06 -1.64
C ILE A 17 -42.77 1.75 -1.38
N LEU A 18 -43.53 2.08 -2.41
CA LEU A 18 -44.77 2.85 -2.27
C LEU A 18 -46.07 2.05 -2.51
N GLY A 19 -46.04 0.73 -2.60
CA GLY A 19 -47.23 -0.13 -2.53
C GLY A 19 -48.21 0.03 -3.70
N ILE A 20 -47.79 0.49 -4.90
CA ILE A 20 -48.64 0.62 -6.07
C ILE A 20 -48.46 -0.60 -6.98
N ALA A 21 -49.45 -1.46 -7.08
CA ALA A 21 -49.45 -2.62 -7.95
C ALA A 21 -49.66 -2.25 -9.41
N VAL A 22 -48.74 -2.65 -10.28
CA VAL A 22 -48.90 -2.59 -11.73
C VAL A 22 -49.10 -4.01 -12.28
N PRO A 23 -50.15 -4.32 -13.04
CA PRO A 23 -50.37 -5.65 -13.57
C PRO A 23 -49.58 -5.86 -14.86
N GLY A 24 -48.73 -6.88 -14.90
CA GLY A 24 -48.03 -7.29 -16.12
C GLY A 24 -46.86 -8.23 -15.87
N ARG A 25 -47.09 -9.52 -15.98
CA ARG A 25 -46.18 -10.69 -16.14
C ARG A 25 -44.76 -10.56 -15.52
N LEU A 26 -44.62 -11.04 -14.30
CA LEU A 26 -43.35 -11.36 -13.65
C LEU A 26 -42.81 -12.71 -14.20
N ALA A 27 -41.56 -12.67 -14.70
CA ALA A 27 -40.80 -13.89 -14.89
C ALA A 27 -40.49 -14.52 -13.53
N GLN A 28 -40.80 -15.80 -13.36
CA GLN A 28 -40.52 -16.57 -12.14
C GLN A 28 -38.99 -16.70 -11.99
N ALA A 29 -38.43 -16.00 -11.00
CA ALA A 29 -37.15 -16.38 -10.45
C ALA A 29 -37.40 -17.54 -9.46
N HIS A 30 -36.73 -18.68 -9.69
CA HIS A 30 -36.75 -19.79 -8.75
C HIS A 30 -36.06 -19.36 -7.44
N LEU A 31 -36.86 -19.13 -6.40
CA LEU A 31 -36.36 -19.03 -5.02
C LEU A 31 -35.90 -20.43 -4.59
N VAL A 32 -34.62 -20.55 -4.25
CA VAL A 32 -34.12 -21.69 -3.48
C VAL A 32 -34.70 -21.56 -2.06
N ALA A 33 -35.65 -22.43 -1.76
CA ALA A 33 -36.24 -22.50 -0.42
C ALA A 33 -35.20 -23.03 0.57
N GLY A 34 -34.98 -22.30 1.66
CA GLY A 34 -34.25 -22.84 2.81
C GLY A 34 -33.31 -21.93 3.59
N ILE A 35 -33.32 -20.60 3.41
CA ILE A 35 -32.63 -19.70 4.33
C ILE A 35 -33.65 -18.69 4.86
N GLU A 36 -34.20 -18.94 6.04
CA GLU A 36 -34.86 -17.90 6.79
C GLU A 36 -33.82 -16.92 7.32
N PRO A 37 -34.01 -15.60 7.13
CA PRO A 37 -33.13 -14.62 7.78
C PRO A 37 -33.47 -14.62 9.27
N VAL A 38 -32.60 -15.17 10.11
CA VAL A 38 -32.66 -14.98 11.55
C VAL A 38 -32.21 -13.55 11.85
N LEU A 39 -33.09 -12.59 11.63
CA LEU A 39 -33.01 -11.25 12.19
C LEU A 39 -33.82 -11.22 13.49
N THR A 40 -33.29 -11.85 14.52
CA THR A 40 -33.70 -11.51 15.88
C THR A 40 -32.81 -10.35 16.34
N ALA A 41 -33.18 -9.14 15.97
CA ALA A 41 -32.73 -7.98 16.71
C ALA A 41 -33.37 -8.07 18.09
N GLU A 42 -32.60 -8.42 19.12
CA GLU A 42 -33.05 -8.21 20.49
C GLU A 42 -33.37 -6.72 20.66
N PRO A 43 -34.48 -6.38 21.35
CA PRO A 43 -34.81 -4.98 21.59
C PRO A 43 -33.70 -4.38 22.43
N VAL A 44 -33.10 -3.31 21.91
CA VAL A 44 -32.18 -2.44 22.66
C VAL A 44 -32.87 -2.06 23.95
N ARG A 45 -32.34 -2.44 25.09
CA ARG A 45 -32.85 -2.01 26.41
C ARG A 45 -32.70 -0.49 26.46
N GLU A 46 -33.83 0.22 26.34
CA GLU A 46 -33.92 1.63 26.68
C GLU A 46 -33.59 1.76 28.18
N GLY A 47 -32.48 2.39 28.52
CA GLY A 47 -32.21 2.71 29.92
C GLY A 47 -30.73 2.91 30.31
N GLU A 48 -29.75 2.80 29.43
CA GLU A 48 -28.43 3.32 29.75
C GLU A 48 -28.25 4.67 29.06
N GLU A 49 -28.22 5.76 29.88
CA GLU A 49 -27.71 7.04 29.43
C GLU A 49 -26.35 6.80 28.83
N SER A 50 -26.21 6.99 27.52
CA SER A 50 -24.94 6.91 26.84
C SER A 50 -24.01 7.97 27.47
N LYS A 51 -23.14 7.53 28.38
CA LYS A 51 -22.06 8.36 28.88
C LYS A 51 -21.34 8.82 27.61
N GLU A 52 -21.39 10.10 27.31
CA GLU A 52 -20.74 10.69 26.14
C GLU A 52 -19.28 10.28 26.20
N MET A 53 -18.87 9.38 25.27
CA MET A 53 -17.54 8.80 25.23
C MET A 53 -16.57 9.94 24.92
N ARG A 54 -15.76 10.30 25.91
CA ARG A 54 -14.75 11.36 25.72
C ARG A 54 -13.55 10.79 24.98
N MET A 55 -13.10 11.51 23.96
CA MET A 55 -11.95 11.16 23.15
C MET A 55 -10.78 12.08 23.44
N ARG A 56 -9.59 11.51 23.63
CA ARG A 56 -8.33 12.25 23.73
C ARG A 56 -7.70 12.28 22.35
N GLN A 57 -7.62 13.47 21.76
CA GLN A 57 -6.92 13.69 20.48
C GLN A 57 -5.45 14.01 20.74
N LEU A 58 -4.57 13.49 19.87
CA LEU A 58 -3.12 13.68 19.95
C LEU A 58 -2.47 13.72 18.58
N ASP A 59 -1.32 14.36 18.49
CA ASP A 59 -0.39 14.28 17.38
C ASP A 59 0.59 13.12 17.68
N PRO A 60 0.64 12.07 16.86
CA PRO A 60 1.51 10.94 17.13
C PRO A 60 2.99 11.32 17.25
N ILE A 61 3.45 12.25 16.41
CA ILE A 61 4.87 12.62 16.37
C ILE A 61 5.25 13.45 17.58
N GLU A 62 4.38 14.39 18.00
CA GLU A 62 4.57 15.16 19.22
C GLU A 62 4.55 14.26 20.48
N GLU A 63 3.79 13.17 20.46
CA GLU A 63 3.73 12.15 21.52
C GLU A 63 4.86 11.10 21.43
N GLY A 64 5.82 11.28 20.52
CA GLY A 64 7.01 10.43 20.41
C GLY A 64 6.85 9.16 19.60
N ALA A 65 5.79 9.04 18.78
CA ALA A 65 5.66 7.94 17.84
C ALA A 65 6.81 7.94 16.84
N GLN A 66 7.26 6.73 16.48
CA GLN A 66 8.21 6.53 15.39
C GLN A 66 7.49 5.96 14.17
N VAL A 67 7.76 6.56 13.01
CA VAL A 67 7.22 6.09 11.73
C VAL A 67 8.01 4.87 11.26
N HIS A 68 7.32 3.74 11.08
CA HIS A 68 7.89 2.50 10.55
C HIS A 68 7.92 2.52 9.01
N GLY A 69 8.72 1.65 8.38
CA GLY A 69 8.81 1.52 6.93
C GLY A 69 9.77 2.50 6.25
N SER A 70 10.44 3.40 7.00
CA SER A 70 11.47 4.29 6.46
C SER A 70 12.85 3.63 6.44
N GLY A 71 13.65 3.91 5.39
CA GLY A 71 15.03 3.45 5.28
C GLY A 71 16.02 4.23 6.15
N TRP A 72 15.68 5.43 6.61
CA TRP A 72 16.56 6.33 7.34
C TRP A 72 16.05 6.61 8.75
N ALA A 73 16.94 6.57 9.73
CA ALA A 73 16.60 6.85 11.12
C ALA A 73 16.17 8.32 11.34
N SER A 74 16.70 9.26 10.57
CA SER A 74 16.34 10.68 10.57
C SER A 74 14.87 10.92 10.21
N LEU A 75 14.22 10.00 9.49
CA LEU A 75 12.82 10.09 9.10
C LEU A 75 11.86 9.44 10.10
N ALA A 76 12.32 9.03 11.29
CA ALA A 76 11.46 8.40 12.29
C ALA A 76 10.27 9.29 12.73
N GLY A 77 10.38 10.60 12.63
CA GLY A 77 9.30 11.57 12.90
C GLY A 77 8.66 12.15 11.64
N SER A 78 8.76 11.49 10.49
CA SER A 78 8.31 12.05 9.21
C SER A 78 7.52 11.04 8.36
N PHE A 79 6.50 11.52 7.68
CA PHE A 79 5.65 10.71 6.80
C PHE A 79 6.13 10.71 5.34
N VAL A 80 7.44 10.90 5.11
CA VAL A 80 8.07 10.91 3.78
C VAL A 80 9.11 9.79 3.65
N ARG A 81 9.49 9.47 2.41
CA ARG A 81 10.29 8.28 2.10
C ARG A 81 11.75 8.54 1.76
N LEU A 82 12.13 9.78 1.46
CA LEU A 82 13.52 10.21 1.25
C LEU A 82 13.85 11.41 2.12
N GLU A 83 15.09 11.48 2.58
CA GLU A 83 15.64 12.61 3.32
C GLU A 83 15.72 13.87 2.47
N GLU A 84 15.75 15.04 3.12
CA GLU A 84 15.88 16.35 2.46
C GLU A 84 17.17 16.47 1.63
N SER A 85 18.22 15.74 2.01
CA SER A 85 19.48 15.65 1.26
C SER A 85 19.32 15.10 -0.16
N ALA A 86 18.25 14.37 -0.44
CA ALA A 86 17.94 13.87 -1.77
C ALA A 86 17.31 14.92 -2.70
N GLU A 87 16.86 16.08 -2.16
CA GLU A 87 16.33 17.18 -2.99
C GLU A 87 17.42 17.73 -3.90
N GLY A 88 17.09 17.82 -5.20
CA GLY A 88 18.07 18.24 -6.22
C GLY A 88 19.09 17.16 -6.63
N LEU A 89 19.29 16.11 -5.82
CA LEU A 89 20.07 14.95 -6.21
C LEU A 89 19.27 14.05 -7.16
N VAL A 90 18.03 13.71 -6.78
CA VAL A 90 17.13 12.94 -7.63
C VAL A 90 16.29 13.86 -8.52
N ARG A 91 15.74 13.30 -9.61
CA ARG A 91 14.83 14.06 -10.50
C ARG A 91 13.61 14.57 -9.74
N LYS A 92 13.15 15.79 -10.07
CA LYS A 92 11.99 16.39 -9.42
C LYS A 92 10.75 15.50 -9.33
N PRO A 93 10.31 14.76 -10.37
CA PRO A 93 9.15 13.86 -10.25
C PRO A 93 9.37 12.73 -9.24
N LEU A 94 10.59 12.25 -9.09
CA LEU A 94 10.92 11.23 -8.08
C LEU A 94 10.91 11.87 -6.67
N TRP A 95 11.48 13.07 -6.53
CA TRP A 95 11.42 13.84 -5.29
C TRP A 95 9.97 14.09 -4.83
N ASP A 96 9.12 14.57 -5.74
CA ASP A 96 7.70 14.82 -5.44
C ASP A 96 6.99 13.53 -4.95
N LEU A 97 7.24 12.40 -5.60
CA LEU A 97 6.69 11.10 -5.20
C LEU A 97 7.26 10.59 -3.88
N SER A 98 8.48 10.97 -3.51
CA SER A 98 9.08 10.56 -2.24
C SER A 98 8.38 11.19 -1.03
N ARG A 99 7.59 12.23 -1.23
CA ARG A 99 6.77 12.87 -0.20
C ARG A 99 5.50 12.07 0.11
N ASN A 100 5.11 11.11 -0.77
CA ASN A 100 4.00 10.19 -0.47
C ASN A 100 4.41 9.15 0.58
N SER A 101 3.44 8.71 1.38
CA SER A 101 3.67 7.87 2.56
C SER A 101 3.60 6.37 2.28
N ALA A 102 3.72 5.92 1.01
CA ALA A 102 3.62 4.50 0.64
C ALA A 102 4.58 3.61 1.45
N GLY A 103 4.05 2.57 2.09
CA GLY A 103 4.84 1.64 2.91
C GLY A 103 5.16 2.14 4.31
N LEU A 104 4.73 3.35 4.67
CA LEU A 104 4.91 3.87 6.02
C LEU A 104 3.73 3.51 6.93
N SER A 105 4.00 3.30 8.21
CA SER A 105 2.97 3.00 9.21
C SER A 105 3.31 3.57 10.59
N LEU A 106 2.27 3.70 11.43
CA LEU A 106 2.39 3.94 12.87
C LEU A 106 2.05 2.64 13.60
N VAL A 107 2.85 2.28 14.58
CA VAL A 107 2.65 1.05 15.37
C VAL A 107 2.51 1.42 16.84
N PHE A 108 1.46 0.91 17.48
CA PHE A 108 1.18 1.18 18.90
C PHE A 108 0.42 0.04 19.55
N ARG A 109 0.51 -0.09 20.88
CA ARG A 109 -0.34 -0.94 21.69
C ARG A 109 -1.41 -0.13 22.36
N SER A 110 -2.63 -0.63 22.36
CA SER A 110 -3.75 0.06 23.00
C SER A 110 -4.90 -0.90 23.29
N ASN A 111 -5.67 -0.54 24.33
CA ASN A 111 -6.94 -1.17 24.67
C ASN A 111 -8.15 -0.26 24.35
N THR A 112 -7.97 0.71 23.45
CA THR A 112 -9.06 1.59 23.03
C THR A 112 -10.12 0.82 22.25
N ARG A 113 -11.40 1.08 22.51
CA ARG A 113 -12.53 0.49 21.77
C ARG A 113 -12.98 1.37 20.60
N ARG A 114 -12.39 2.58 20.53
CA ARG A 114 -12.57 3.51 19.42
C ARG A 114 -11.28 4.20 19.09
N LEU A 115 -10.93 4.22 17.80
CA LEU A 115 -9.82 4.97 17.24
C LEU A 115 -10.37 5.86 16.11
N ASP A 116 -10.24 7.17 16.27
CA ASP A 116 -10.50 8.10 15.16
C ASP A 116 -9.16 8.58 14.59
N VAL A 117 -9.07 8.68 13.26
CA VAL A 117 -7.89 9.16 12.54
C VAL A 117 -8.31 10.28 11.63
N SER A 118 -7.57 11.39 11.64
CA SER A 118 -7.78 12.50 10.72
C SER A 118 -6.48 13.12 10.27
N PHE A 119 -6.43 13.56 9.01
CA PHE A 119 -5.26 14.21 8.41
C PHE A 119 -5.65 14.96 7.16
N ASP A 120 -4.74 15.78 6.67
CA ASP A 120 -4.91 16.53 5.44
C ASP A 120 -3.99 15.94 4.35
N VAL A 121 -4.50 15.88 3.11
CA VAL A 121 -3.72 15.57 1.92
C VAL A 121 -3.89 16.68 0.87
N TYR A 122 -2.84 16.95 0.11
CA TYR A 122 -2.86 17.99 -0.91
C TYR A 122 -3.11 17.36 -2.28
N GLY A 123 -4.20 17.81 -2.96
CA GLY A 123 -4.60 17.29 -4.26
C GLY A 123 -5.88 16.48 -4.23
N GLY A 124 -6.06 15.60 -5.22
CA GLY A 124 -7.24 14.72 -5.32
C GLY A 124 -7.18 13.55 -4.35
N SER A 125 -8.32 13.19 -3.80
CA SER A 125 -8.44 12.06 -2.87
C SER A 125 -8.32 10.70 -3.57
N GLY A 126 -8.65 10.61 -4.86
CA GLY A 126 -8.62 9.38 -5.66
C GLY A 126 -8.06 9.60 -7.06
N MET A 127 -7.88 8.53 -7.82
CA MET A 127 -7.48 8.52 -9.23
C MET A 127 -8.51 7.77 -10.06
N ASN A 128 -8.54 7.98 -11.40
CA ASN A 128 -9.52 7.34 -12.27
C ASN A 128 -9.49 5.80 -12.22
N HIS A 129 -8.36 5.21 -11.86
CA HIS A 129 -8.13 3.77 -11.80
C HIS A 129 -7.80 3.26 -10.39
N MET A 130 -7.80 4.14 -9.39
CA MET A 130 -7.49 3.79 -8.01
C MET A 130 -8.44 4.52 -7.04
N PRO A 131 -9.12 3.80 -6.11
CA PRO A 131 -10.07 4.40 -5.18
C PRO A 131 -9.40 5.33 -4.17
N ALA A 132 -10.16 6.26 -3.63
CA ALA A 132 -9.68 7.19 -2.60
C ALA A 132 -9.12 6.48 -1.36
N THR A 133 -9.68 5.34 -1.00
CA THR A 133 -9.20 4.49 0.11
C THR A 133 -7.79 3.97 -0.08
N GLY A 134 -7.35 3.76 -1.32
CA GLY A 134 -5.96 3.39 -1.64
C GLY A 134 -5.06 4.60 -1.82
N VAL A 135 -5.53 5.63 -2.57
CA VAL A 135 -4.73 6.84 -2.86
C VAL A 135 -4.44 7.62 -1.59
N SER A 136 -5.47 7.90 -0.78
CA SER A 136 -5.46 8.85 0.34
C SER A 136 -5.91 8.23 1.66
N GLY A 137 -6.28 6.95 1.69
CA GLY A 137 -6.82 6.32 2.89
C GLY A 137 -5.76 5.75 3.81
N VAL A 138 -6.20 5.31 4.98
CA VAL A 138 -5.42 4.53 5.94
C VAL A 138 -6.02 3.14 6.08
N ASP A 139 -5.23 2.20 6.60
CA ASP A 139 -5.66 0.82 6.82
C ASP A 139 -5.16 0.31 8.17
N LEU A 140 -6.01 -0.31 8.97
CA LEU A 140 -5.73 -0.68 10.34
C LEU A 140 -5.72 -2.21 10.51
N PHE A 141 -4.63 -2.72 11.05
CA PHE A 141 -4.51 -4.13 11.43
C PHE A 141 -4.18 -4.25 12.91
N ALA A 142 -4.68 -5.29 13.53
CA ALA A 142 -4.36 -5.66 14.90
C ALA A 142 -3.59 -6.97 14.92
N TYR A 143 -2.67 -7.08 15.85
CA TYR A 143 -1.99 -8.33 16.15
C TYR A 143 -2.29 -8.74 17.58
N LYS A 144 -2.79 -9.97 17.74
CA LYS A 144 -2.99 -10.59 19.05
C LYS A 144 -1.65 -11.01 19.67
N PRO A 145 -1.60 -11.26 20.99
CA PRO A 145 -0.39 -11.75 21.67
C PRO A 145 0.15 -13.08 21.10
N ASP A 146 -0.73 -13.93 20.57
CA ASP A 146 -0.35 -15.20 19.91
C ASP A 146 0.16 -15.02 18.48
N GLY A 147 0.06 -13.79 17.97
CA GLY A 147 0.52 -13.43 16.68
C GLY A 147 -0.52 -13.51 15.57
N GLU A 148 -1.77 -13.83 15.83
CA GLU A 148 -2.83 -13.76 14.82
C GLU A 148 -3.04 -12.32 14.35
N GLU A 149 -3.14 -12.13 13.02
CA GLU A 149 -3.44 -10.86 12.39
C GLU A 149 -4.94 -10.70 12.17
N LEU A 150 -5.46 -9.56 12.56
CA LEU A 150 -6.86 -9.17 12.37
C LEU A 150 -6.91 -7.89 11.54
N TRP A 151 -7.77 -7.85 10.54
CA TRP A 151 -8.07 -6.59 9.85
C TRP A 151 -9.19 -5.84 10.56
N CYS A 152 -8.93 -4.60 10.94
CA CYS A 152 -9.92 -3.72 11.54
C CYS A 152 -10.47 -2.77 10.49
N ALA A 153 -11.69 -3.04 10.02
CA ALA A 153 -12.37 -2.17 9.07
C ALA A 153 -13.00 -0.96 9.81
N ALA A 154 -12.99 0.21 9.17
CA ALA A 154 -13.78 1.33 9.65
C ALA A 154 -15.27 0.98 9.65
N LYS A 155 -15.98 1.30 10.74
CA LYS A 155 -17.41 1.02 10.89
C LYS A 155 -18.28 1.70 9.85
N PHE A 156 -17.91 2.92 9.49
CA PHE A 156 -18.57 3.73 8.47
C PHE A 156 -17.60 4.04 7.34
N MET A 157 -18.16 4.40 6.17
CA MET A 157 -17.33 4.85 5.06
C MET A 157 -16.45 6.04 5.49
N PRO A 158 -15.14 6.01 5.19
CA PRO A 158 -14.25 7.13 5.47
C PRO A 158 -14.73 8.39 4.75
N GLN A 159 -14.45 9.54 5.34
CA GLN A 159 -14.80 10.83 4.76
C GLN A 159 -13.60 11.44 4.04
N PHE A 160 -13.80 11.91 2.82
CA PHE A 160 -12.83 12.64 2.00
C PHE A 160 -13.45 13.99 1.66
N LYS A 161 -13.26 14.97 2.54
CA LYS A 161 -13.88 16.29 2.38
C LYS A 161 -12.91 17.26 1.72
N GLU A 162 -13.21 17.64 0.49
CA GLU A 162 -12.41 18.61 -0.25
C GLU A 162 -12.74 20.05 0.21
N GLU A 163 -11.71 20.79 0.51
CA GLU A 163 -11.76 22.20 0.90
C GLU A 163 -10.69 23.00 0.15
N TYR A 164 -10.91 24.31 0.04
CA TYR A 164 -9.91 25.22 -0.52
C TYR A 164 -9.43 26.16 0.56
N VAL A 165 -8.14 26.09 0.87
CA VAL A 165 -7.49 26.97 1.84
C VAL A 165 -6.62 28.01 1.14
N GLU A 166 -6.54 29.20 1.70
CA GLU A 166 -5.60 30.22 1.24
C GLU A 166 -4.24 29.97 1.88
N ALA A 167 -3.23 29.66 1.07
CA ALA A 167 -1.86 29.52 1.51
C ALA A 167 -1.05 30.74 1.08
N GLN A 168 -0.21 31.26 1.99
CA GLN A 168 0.74 32.30 1.65
C GLN A 168 1.83 31.73 0.73
N ALA A 169 1.88 32.21 -0.52
CA ALA A 169 2.99 31.86 -1.40
C ALA A 169 4.24 32.71 -1.05
N THR A 170 5.41 32.13 -1.22
CA THR A 170 6.68 32.85 -1.23
C THR A 170 6.62 33.94 -2.31
N GLY A 171 6.44 35.21 -1.92
CA GLY A 171 6.23 36.33 -2.84
C GLY A 171 4.97 37.17 -2.59
N GLY A 172 4.18 36.87 -1.53
CA GLY A 172 3.13 37.76 -1.00
C GLY A 172 1.76 37.68 -1.64
N GLN A 173 1.51 36.82 -2.65
CA GLN A 173 0.16 36.56 -3.14
C GLN A 173 -0.40 35.27 -2.54
N ALA A 174 -1.57 35.37 -1.90
CA ALA A 174 -2.30 34.21 -1.42
C ALA A 174 -2.65 33.29 -2.61
N LYS A 175 -2.29 32.02 -2.51
CA LYS A 175 -2.64 30.99 -3.49
C LYS A 175 -3.72 30.08 -2.88
N ARG A 176 -4.80 29.90 -3.57
CA ARG A 176 -5.85 28.97 -3.19
C ARG A 176 -5.37 27.53 -3.49
N ILE A 177 -5.21 26.71 -2.45
CA ILE A 177 -4.78 25.31 -2.55
C ILE A 177 -5.96 24.40 -2.21
N ARG A 178 -6.12 23.32 -2.99
CA ARG A 178 -7.07 22.27 -2.69
C ARG A 178 -6.47 21.33 -1.64
N VAL A 179 -7.17 21.16 -0.54
CA VAL A 179 -6.83 20.23 0.54
C VAL A 179 -7.99 19.27 0.69
N THR A 180 -7.71 18.00 0.83
CA THR A 180 -8.71 17.01 1.20
C THR A 180 -8.48 16.59 2.64
N ARG A 181 -9.46 16.89 3.51
CA ARG A 181 -9.47 16.36 4.87
C ARG A 181 -9.99 14.94 4.85
N VAL A 182 -9.17 14.03 5.35
CA VAL A 182 -9.49 12.61 5.46
C VAL A 182 -9.83 12.29 6.91
N SER A 183 -10.87 11.51 7.13
CA SER A 183 -11.21 11.01 8.46
C SER A 183 -11.76 9.60 8.44
N TYR A 184 -11.29 8.81 9.38
CA TYR A 184 -11.69 7.43 9.65
C TYR A 184 -12.15 7.31 11.09
N SER A 185 -13.16 6.45 11.33
CA SER A 185 -13.56 6.04 12.67
C SER A 185 -13.63 4.53 12.72
N PHE A 186 -12.79 3.95 13.56
CA PHE A 186 -12.78 2.53 13.89
C PHE A 186 -13.46 2.39 15.24
N GLU A 187 -14.69 1.89 15.21
CA GLU A 187 -15.56 1.84 16.41
C GLU A 187 -15.95 0.41 16.72
N GLN A 188 -16.40 0.21 17.98
CA GLN A 188 -16.85 -1.10 18.47
C GLN A 188 -15.74 -2.16 18.35
N ILE A 189 -14.49 -1.71 18.58
CA ILE A 189 -13.38 -2.63 18.69
C ILE A 189 -13.61 -3.50 19.92
N ASP A 190 -13.63 -4.80 19.72
CA ASP A 190 -13.77 -5.77 20.79
C ASP A 190 -12.51 -6.60 20.93
N TYR A 191 -12.20 -7.00 22.15
CA TYR A 191 -11.02 -7.77 22.48
C TYR A 191 -11.47 -9.18 22.86
N GLU A 192 -10.82 -10.19 22.31
CA GLU A 192 -11.13 -11.57 22.66
C GLU A 192 -10.85 -11.84 24.14
N ASP A 193 -11.55 -12.82 24.71
CA ASP A 193 -11.38 -13.23 26.09
C ASP A 193 -9.90 -13.51 26.44
N GLY A 194 -9.41 -12.81 27.46
CA GLY A 194 -8.02 -12.91 27.89
C GLY A 194 -7.04 -11.96 27.17
N CYS A 195 -7.47 -11.18 26.19
CA CYS A 195 -6.68 -10.11 25.58
C CYS A 195 -7.00 -8.77 26.25
N GLU A 196 -5.98 -8.13 26.85
CA GLU A 196 -6.15 -6.80 27.46
C GLU A 196 -5.91 -5.67 26.45
N GLU A 197 -5.13 -5.94 25.39
CA GLU A 197 -4.78 -4.97 24.34
C GLU A 197 -4.29 -5.69 23.09
N TYR A 198 -4.29 -4.99 21.96
CA TYR A 198 -3.66 -5.43 20.72
C TYR A 198 -2.52 -4.49 20.33
N GLU A 199 -1.58 -5.03 19.54
CA GLU A 199 -0.62 -4.22 18.79
C GLU A 199 -1.25 -3.82 17.47
N TRP A 200 -1.33 -2.52 17.22
CA TRP A 200 -1.99 -1.92 16.08
C TRP A 200 -0.98 -1.42 15.06
N HIS A 201 -1.19 -1.76 13.80
CA HIS A 201 -0.43 -1.25 12.66
C HIS A 201 -1.36 -0.41 11.78
N LEU A 202 -1.13 0.90 11.77
CA LEU A 202 -1.88 1.86 10.98
C LEU A 202 -1.07 2.26 9.75
N TYR A 203 -1.36 1.64 8.59
CA TYR A 203 -0.72 1.94 7.31
C TYR A 203 -1.24 3.26 6.75
N LEU A 204 -0.31 4.03 6.17
CA LEU A 204 -0.54 5.38 5.65
C LEU A 204 -0.85 5.38 4.14
N PRO A 205 -1.33 6.50 3.58
CA PRO A 205 -1.70 6.63 2.17
C PRO A 205 -0.60 6.23 1.19
N LEU A 206 -1.00 5.61 0.06
CA LEU A 206 -0.04 5.15 -0.95
C LEU A 206 0.41 6.27 -1.92
N TYR A 207 -0.45 7.26 -2.17
CA TYR A 207 -0.23 8.24 -3.24
C TYR A 207 -0.41 9.71 -2.80
N ASN A 208 -0.45 9.97 -1.50
CA ASN A 208 -0.49 11.33 -0.98
C ASN A 208 0.53 11.56 0.14
N THR A 209 0.89 12.82 0.29
CA THR A 209 1.62 13.34 1.43
C THR A 209 0.64 13.58 2.57
N VAL A 210 1.00 13.17 3.76
CA VAL A 210 0.17 13.30 4.96
C VAL A 210 0.62 14.49 5.79
N GLU A 211 -0.31 15.37 6.13
CA GLU A 211 -0.06 16.51 7.01
C GLU A 211 -1.15 16.63 8.07
N ASN A 212 -0.87 17.36 9.14
CA ASN A 212 -1.81 17.58 10.25
C ASN A 212 -2.42 16.29 10.80
N PHE A 213 -1.61 15.24 10.89
CA PHE A 213 -2.06 13.91 11.30
C PHE A 213 -2.46 13.92 12.76
N ARG A 214 -3.66 13.41 13.05
CA ARG A 214 -4.20 13.27 14.39
C ARG A 214 -4.83 11.90 14.55
N ILE A 215 -4.63 11.33 15.73
CA ILE A 215 -5.42 10.21 16.20
C ILE A 215 -6.21 10.64 17.45
N ALA A 216 -7.35 10.00 17.67
CA ALA A 216 -8.07 10.15 18.92
C ALA A 216 -8.45 8.75 19.44
N VAL A 217 -8.23 8.55 20.74
CA VAL A 217 -8.55 7.34 21.48
C VAL A 217 -9.43 7.68 22.66
N GLU A 218 -10.11 6.71 23.25
CA GLU A 218 -10.93 6.94 24.45
C GLU A 218 -10.08 7.48 25.61
N GLU A 219 -10.66 8.42 26.36
CA GLU A 219 -10.01 8.89 27.59
C GLU A 219 -9.85 7.74 28.59
N GLY A 220 -8.64 7.61 29.14
CA GLY A 220 -8.30 6.57 30.13
C GLY A 220 -7.86 5.24 29.53
N CYS A 221 -7.91 5.06 28.22
CA CYS A 221 -7.26 3.90 27.59
C CYS A 221 -5.73 4.02 27.65
N ARG A 222 -5.05 2.86 27.64
CA ARG A 222 -3.61 2.79 27.46
C ARG A 222 -3.27 2.99 25.99
N LEU A 223 -2.22 3.76 25.71
CA LEU A 223 -1.62 3.90 24.40
C LEU A 223 -0.11 3.95 24.57
N GLU A 224 0.60 3.05 23.95
CA GLU A 224 2.05 2.95 23.98
C GLU A 224 2.58 2.82 22.55
N TRP A 225 3.46 3.72 22.14
CA TRP A 225 4.11 3.64 20.81
C TRP A 225 5.14 2.52 20.80
N VAL A 226 5.09 1.70 19.74
CA VAL A 226 6.07 0.64 19.51
C VAL A 226 7.26 1.25 18.80
N PRO A 227 8.49 1.11 19.32
CA PRO A 227 9.69 1.59 18.64
C PRO A 227 9.87 0.92 17.27
N ARG A 228 10.53 1.62 16.34
CA ARG A 228 10.88 1.06 15.04
C ARG A 228 11.64 -0.25 15.17
N ASP A 229 11.31 -1.17 14.28
CA ASP A 229 12.06 -2.40 14.14
C ASP A 229 13.51 -2.10 13.71
N CYS A 230 14.48 -2.56 14.51
CA CYS A 230 15.91 -2.33 14.25
C CYS A 230 16.54 -3.40 13.36
N ARG A 231 15.78 -4.40 12.89
CA ARG A 231 16.29 -5.39 11.94
C ARG A 231 16.62 -4.72 10.62
N GLN A 232 17.63 -5.24 9.92
CA GLN A 232 17.93 -4.85 8.55
C GLN A 232 16.69 -5.08 7.67
N PRO A 233 16.15 -4.05 6.98
CA PRO A 233 14.88 -4.20 6.27
C PRO A 233 15.02 -4.92 4.92
N ILE A 234 13.93 -5.42 4.41
CA ILE A 234 13.75 -5.70 2.99
C ILE A 234 13.57 -4.36 2.28
N VAL A 235 14.48 -4.00 1.38
CA VAL A 235 14.41 -2.72 0.65
C VAL A 235 13.92 -2.97 -0.76
N VAL A 236 12.80 -2.34 -1.14
CA VAL A 236 12.18 -2.48 -2.46
C VAL A 236 12.37 -1.20 -3.27
N TYR A 237 13.14 -1.26 -4.34
CA TYR A 237 13.20 -0.22 -5.36
C TYR A 237 12.35 -0.61 -6.56
N GLY A 238 11.35 0.20 -6.91
CA GLY A 238 10.42 -0.17 -7.96
C GLY A 238 9.62 0.98 -8.56
N THR A 239 8.54 0.60 -9.20
CA THR A 239 7.68 1.46 -10.00
C THR A 239 6.39 1.84 -9.26
N SER A 240 5.34 2.27 -10.01
CA SER A 240 3.99 2.44 -9.49
C SER A 240 3.44 1.16 -8.82
N ILE A 241 3.81 0.01 -9.35
CA ILE A 241 3.36 -1.30 -8.85
C ILE A 241 3.93 -1.54 -7.44
N ALA A 242 5.20 -1.23 -7.22
CA ALA A 242 5.83 -1.30 -5.90
C ALA A 242 5.28 -0.21 -4.95
N GLN A 243 5.00 1.00 -5.46
CA GLN A 243 4.35 2.05 -4.67
C GLN A 243 2.95 1.63 -4.18
N GLY A 244 2.29 0.72 -4.87
CA GLY A 244 0.98 0.17 -4.52
C GLY A 244 -0.16 0.68 -5.41
N ALA A 245 0.13 1.10 -6.66
CA ALA A 245 -0.91 1.55 -7.60
C ALA A 245 -2.00 0.50 -7.78
N CYS A 246 -3.24 0.97 -7.67
CA CYS A 246 -4.49 0.22 -7.80
C CYS A 246 -4.79 -0.78 -6.67
N ALA A 247 -3.98 -0.85 -5.62
CA ALA A 247 -4.42 -1.45 -4.37
C ALA A 247 -5.62 -0.69 -3.81
N THR A 248 -6.66 -1.38 -3.37
CA THR A 248 -7.90 -0.74 -2.89
C THR A 248 -7.73 0.00 -1.57
N ARG A 249 -6.72 -0.34 -0.78
CA ARG A 249 -6.35 0.24 0.51
C ARG A 249 -4.87 -0.01 0.81
N PRO A 250 -4.22 0.75 1.69
CA PRO A 250 -2.77 0.66 1.91
C PRO A 250 -2.25 -0.74 2.24
N GLY A 251 -2.94 -1.49 3.11
CA GLY A 251 -2.54 -2.84 3.49
C GLY A 251 -2.57 -3.86 2.35
N MET A 252 -3.16 -3.54 1.20
CA MET A 252 -3.20 -4.39 0.01
C MET A 252 -2.07 -4.12 -0.98
N ALA A 253 -1.24 -3.08 -0.79
CA ALA A 253 -0.01 -2.95 -1.57
C ALA A 253 0.89 -4.17 -1.35
N TRP A 254 1.45 -4.76 -2.42
CA TRP A 254 2.20 -6.00 -2.30
C TRP A 254 3.38 -5.93 -1.33
N THR A 255 4.00 -4.76 -1.18
CA THR A 255 5.08 -4.52 -0.21
C THR A 255 4.59 -4.64 1.23
N ASN A 256 3.40 -4.09 1.53
CA ASN A 256 2.78 -4.18 2.85
C ASN A 256 2.24 -5.60 3.12
N LEU A 257 1.78 -6.30 2.08
CA LEU A 257 1.44 -7.73 2.19
C LEU A 257 2.67 -8.58 2.54
N VAL A 258 3.83 -8.30 1.93
CA VAL A 258 5.11 -8.97 2.27
C VAL A 258 5.51 -8.69 3.71
N GLU A 259 5.41 -7.42 4.15
CA GLU A 259 5.71 -7.02 5.53
C GLU A 259 4.87 -7.81 6.53
N ARG A 260 3.54 -7.88 6.32
CA ARG A 260 2.60 -8.57 7.19
C ARG A 260 2.80 -10.09 7.19
N GLU A 261 2.93 -10.69 6.02
CA GLU A 261 3.13 -12.14 5.85
C GLU A 261 4.42 -12.62 6.53
N LEU A 262 5.52 -11.88 6.36
CA LEU A 262 6.82 -12.25 6.91
C LEU A 262 7.06 -11.69 8.33
N ARG A 263 6.22 -10.77 8.79
CA ARG A 263 6.45 -9.98 10.01
C ARG A 263 7.87 -9.42 10.05
N TYR A 264 8.25 -8.82 8.95
CA TYR A 264 9.60 -8.37 8.72
C TYR A 264 9.59 -6.96 8.11
N PRO A 265 10.44 -6.02 8.57
CA PRO A 265 10.39 -4.63 8.12
C PRO A 265 10.65 -4.52 6.63
N VAL A 266 9.80 -3.77 5.94
CA VAL A 266 9.91 -3.48 4.50
C VAL A 266 10.02 -1.97 4.29
N VAL A 267 10.98 -1.56 3.49
CA VAL A 267 11.15 -0.18 3.02
C VAL A 267 10.66 -0.10 1.57
N ASN A 268 9.60 0.66 1.34
CA ASN A 268 9.01 0.85 0.03
C ASN A 268 9.58 2.08 -0.68
N LEU A 269 10.48 1.88 -1.64
CA LEU A 269 11.02 2.89 -2.55
C LEU A 269 10.47 2.68 -3.97
N GLY A 270 9.16 2.43 -4.07
CA GLY A 270 8.41 2.45 -5.32
C GLY A 270 8.07 3.89 -5.73
N PHE A 271 8.34 4.23 -7.00
CA PHE A 271 8.11 5.57 -7.55
C PHE A 271 7.37 5.49 -8.89
N SER A 272 6.11 5.88 -8.89
CA SER A 272 5.18 5.78 -10.02
C SER A 272 5.75 6.44 -11.29
N GLY A 273 5.95 5.65 -12.37
CA GLY A 273 6.55 6.12 -13.62
C GLY A 273 8.04 6.50 -13.52
N ASN A 274 8.67 6.38 -12.35
CA ASN A 274 9.98 6.92 -12.04
C ASN A 274 10.99 5.93 -11.44
N GLY A 275 10.66 4.65 -11.29
CA GLY A 275 11.64 3.60 -11.00
C GLY A 275 12.42 3.23 -12.26
N LYS A 276 13.48 3.97 -12.58
CA LYS A 276 14.20 3.91 -13.87
C LYS A 276 15.65 3.50 -13.75
N LEU A 277 16.03 2.87 -12.65
CA LEU A 277 17.40 2.41 -12.38
C LEU A 277 18.43 3.57 -12.43
N GLU A 278 18.06 4.71 -11.85
CA GLU A 278 18.96 5.87 -11.80
C GLU A 278 20.11 5.64 -10.81
N PRO A 279 21.36 6.05 -11.18
CA PRO A 279 22.54 5.94 -10.31
C PRO A 279 22.35 6.66 -8.96
N GLU A 280 21.70 7.82 -8.98
CA GLU A 280 21.44 8.64 -7.80
C GLU A 280 20.59 7.87 -6.77
N LEU A 281 19.60 7.09 -7.26
CA LEU A 281 18.79 6.28 -6.36
C LEU A 281 19.53 5.04 -5.85
N PHE A 282 20.38 4.42 -6.66
CA PHE A 282 21.26 3.36 -6.17
C PHE A 282 22.21 3.87 -5.07
N SER A 283 22.70 5.10 -5.18
CA SER A 283 23.54 5.73 -4.15
C SER A 283 22.74 6.00 -2.85
N LEU A 284 21.44 6.21 -2.92
CA LEU A 284 20.57 6.31 -1.74
C LEU A 284 20.28 4.91 -1.15
N LEU A 285 20.05 3.90 -2.00
CA LEU A 285 19.90 2.50 -1.54
C LEU A 285 21.14 2.02 -0.78
N ASP A 286 22.32 2.37 -1.26
CA ASP A 286 23.62 2.00 -0.67
C ASP A 286 23.81 2.53 0.77
N GLN A 287 23.02 3.53 1.19
CA GLN A 287 23.01 4.05 2.56
C GLN A 287 22.19 3.19 3.53
N ILE A 288 21.39 2.25 3.03
CA ILE A 288 20.48 1.43 3.85
C ILE A 288 21.10 0.04 3.99
N ASP A 289 21.47 -0.34 5.19
CA ASP A 289 21.93 -1.70 5.48
C ASP A 289 20.75 -2.68 5.44
N ALA A 290 20.53 -3.30 4.27
CA ALA A 290 19.39 -4.14 3.97
C ALA A 290 19.64 -5.62 4.25
N ALA A 291 18.60 -6.35 4.67
CA ALA A 291 18.59 -7.81 4.66
C ALA A 291 18.51 -8.37 3.23
N VAL A 292 17.82 -7.66 2.33
CA VAL A 292 17.74 -7.97 0.90
C VAL A 292 17.32 -6.71 0.13
N TYR A 293 17.91 -6.50 -1.04
CA TYR A 293 17.42 -5.52 -2.01
C TYR A 293 16.55 -6.21 -3.06
N ILE A 294 15.35 -5.68 -3.29
CA ILE A 294 14.45 -6.12 -4.37
C ILE A 294 14.39 -5.02 -5.42
N ILE A 295 14.77 -5.33 -6.66
CA ILE A 295 14.79 -4.38 -7.79
C ILE A 295 13.68 -4.75 -8.77
N ASP A 296 12.59 -3.97 -8.78
CA ASP A 296 11.36 -4.16 -9.56
C ASP A 296 11.07 -2.94 -10.45
N CYS A 297 12.02 -2.63 -11.35
CA CYS A 297 12.00 -1.39 -12.14
C CYS A 297 11.59 -1.58 -13.60
N LEU A 298 11.56 -2.80 -14.12
CA LEU A 298 11.33 -3.05 -15.55
C LEU A 298 10.08 -2.41 -16.14
N PRO A 299 8.93 -2.29 -15.41
CA PRO A 299 7.74 -1.63 -15.96
C PRO A 299 7.93 -0.15 -16.34
N ASN A 300 8.99 0.53 -15.87
CA ASN A 300 9.30 1.91 -16.26
C ASN A 300 10.48 2.04 -17.25
N ILE A 301 11.02 0.92 -17.72
CA ILE A 301 12.14 0.88 -18.65
C ILE A 301 11.63 0.74 -20.09
N LYS A 302 12.22 1.50 -21.02
CA LYS A 302 11.95 1.36 -22.46
C LYS A 302 12.98 0.44 -23.10
N VAL A 303 12.62 -0.24 -24.19
CA VAL A 303 13.55 -1.10 -24.94
C VAL A 303 14.78 -0.31 -25.46
N SER A 304 14.57 0.97 -25.77
CA SER A 304 15.65 1.88 -26.21
C SER A 304 16.61 2.30 -25.09
N ASP A 305 16.29 2.00 -23.83
CA ASP A 305 17.13 2.42 -22.70
C ASP A 305 18.38 1.54 -22.58
N THR A 306 19.42 2.09 -21.96
CA THR A 306 20.67 1.39 -21.61
C THR A 306 20.46 0.53 -20.34
N LEU A 307 19.54 -0.44 -20.44
CA LEU A 307 19.14 -1.29 -19.32
C LEU A 307 20.34 -2.01 -18.70
N GLU A 308 21.17 -2.61 -19.57
CA GLU A 308 22.31 -3.44 -19.16
C GLU A 308 23.32 -2.64 -18.33
N ASP A 309 23.69 -1.44 -18.82
CA ASP A 309 24.68 -0.58 -18.16
C ASP A 309 24.18 -0.08 -16.80
N LYS A 310 22.89 0.32 -16.72
CA LYS A 310 22.29 0.78 -15.48
C LYS A 310 22.17 -0.31 -14.42
N LEU A 311 21.75 -1.52 -14.84
CA LEU A 311 21.67 -2.67 -13.95
C LEU A 311 23.03 -3.08 -13.43
N GLU A 312 24.02 -3.20 -14.32
CA GLU A 312 25.38 -3.56 -13.94
C GLU A 312 25.98 -2.55 -12.97
N ALA A 313 25.89 -1.26 -13.30
CA ALA A 313 26.40 -0.21 -12.42
C ALA A 313 25.74 -0.21 -11.04
N GLY A 314 24.42 -0.31 -11.00
CA GLY A 314 23.68 -0.34 -9.73
C GLY A 314 23.99 -1.57 -8.89
N ILE A 315 24.03 -2.77 -9.49
CA ILE A 315 24.35 -4.02 -8.78
C ILE A 315 25.80 -3.97 -8.26
N LYS A 316 26.76 -3.49 -9.06
CA LYS A 316 28.16 -3.38 -8.64
C LYS A 316 28.32 -2.39 -7.50
N LEU A 317 27.67 -1.23 -7.56
CA LEU A 317 27.68 -0.26 -6.46
C LEU A 317 27.22 -0.90 -5.14
N LEU A 318 26.05 -1.56 -5.15
CA LEU A 318 25.56 -2.23 -3.94
C LEU A 318 26.52 -3.31 -3.46
N ARG A 319 27.22 -4.02 -4.35
CA ARG A 319 28.19 -5.06 -3.99
C ARG A 319 29.51 -4.54 -3.44
N GLU A 320 29.83 -3.27 -3.63
CA GLU A 320 31.00 -2.64 -3.01
C GLU A 320 30.87 -2.59 -1.48
N HIS A 321 29.65 -2.39 -0.97
CA HIS A 321 29.43 -2.19 0.47
C HIS A 321 28.55 -3.27 1.12
N HIS A 322 27.75 -4.02 0.35
CA HIS A 322 26.76 -4.96 0.88
C HIS A 322 26.94 -6.38 0.34
N SER A 323 26.90 -7.37 1.23
CA SER A 323 26.91 -8.80 0.90
C SER A 323 25.52 -9.43 0.83
N CYS A 324 24.48 -8.75 1.34
CA CYS A 324 23.12 -9.26 1.40
C CYS A 324 22.57 -9.65 0.01
N PRO A 325 21.56 -10.54 -0.09
CA PRO A 325 20.95 -10.91 -1.35
C PRO A 325 20.40 -9.72 -2.14
N ILE A 326 20.52 -9.78 -3.47
CA ILE A 326 19.81 -8.89 -4.40
C ILE A 326 18.85 -9.74 -5.22
N LEU A 327 17.56 -9.41 -5.19
CA LEU A 327 16.51 -10.06 -5.95
C LEU A 327 16.06 -9.17 -7.11
N MET A 328 16.34 -9.60 -8.32
CA MET A 328 15.85 -8.98 -9.54
C MET A 328 14.48 -9.53 -9.89
N VAL A 329 13.53 -8.66 -10.22
CA VAL A 329 12.15 -9.05 -10.54
C VAL A 329 11.89 -8.82 -12.03
N ASP A 330 11.27 -9.80 -12.71
CA ASP A 330 10.79 -9.67 -14.08
C ASP A 330 9.71 -8.59 -14.19
N HIS A 331 9.60 -8.01 -15.37
CA HIS A 331 8.34 -7.38 -15.76
C HIS A 331 7.26 -8.46 -15.79
N SER A 332 6.26 -8.35 -14.91
CA SER A 332 5.21 -9.38 -14.78
C SER A 332 4.35 -9.54 -16.04
N GLY A 333 4.47 -8.61 -16.99
CA GLY A 333 3.73 -8.57 -18.23
C GLY A 333 2.43 -7.78 -18.11
N TYR A 334 1.84 -7.51 -19.25
CA TYR A 334 0.51 -6.92 -19.35
C TYR A 334 -0.49 -8.01 -19.72
N THR A 335 -1.59 -8.11 -19.00
CA THR A 335 -2.59 -9.17 -19.26
C THR A 335 -3.28 -9.03 -20.61
N ASN A 336 -3.22 -7.84 -21.23
CA ASN A 336 -3.73 -7.53 -22.56
C ASN A 336 -2.69 -7.65 -23.69
N GLU A 337 -1.50 -8.18 -23.45
CA GLU A 337 -0.44 -8.30 -24.47
C GLU A 337 -0.87 -9.07 -25.73
N ARG A 338 -1.82 -10.01 -25.59
CA ARG A 338 -2.35 -10.78 -26.74
C ARG A 338 -3.27 -9.97 -27.65
N THR A 339 -3.85 -8.88 -27.12
CA THR A 339 -4.79 -8.00 -27.83
C THR A 339 -4.18 -6.62 -28.10
N ASN A 340 -2.94 -6.39 -27.67
CA ASN A 340 -2.23 -5.12 -27.80
C ASN A 340 -0.99 -5.30 -28.68
N PHE A 341 -0.60 -4.26 -29.41
CA PHE A 341 0.62 -4.23 -30.24
C PHE A 341 1.94 -4.20 -29.45
N SER A 342 1.89 -4.09 -28.12
CA SER A 342 3.07 -4.20 -27.23
C SER A 342 3.57 -5.62 -27.01
N ARG A 343 3.02 -6.60 -27.75
CA ARG A 343 3.43 -8.00 -27.68
C ARG A 343 4.94 -8.17 -27.91
N GLY A 344 5.60 -8.89 -27.00
CA GLY A 344 7.04 -9.14 -27.05
C GLY A 344 7.91 -8.09 -26.39
N PHE A 345 7.36 -6.91 -26.03
CA PHE A 345 8.10 -5.86 -25.35
C PHE A 345 8.59 -6.29 -23.96
N THR A 346 7.71 -6.85 -23.15
CA THR A 346 8.04 -7.30 -21.79
C THR A 346 8.97 -8.52 -21.81
N GLU A 347 8.79 -9.43 -22.77
CA GLU A 347 9.66 -10.59 -22.96
C GLU A 347 11.09 -10.16 -23.30
N GLU A 348 11.26 -9.14 -24.15
CA GLU A 348 12.57 -8.62 -24.51
C GLU A 348 13.29 -7.98 -23.29
N LEU A 349 12.59 -7.16 -22.50
CA LEU A 349 13.17 -6.59 -21.28
C LEU A 349 13.58 -7.68 -20.27
N ASN A 350 12.71 -8.67 -20.04
CA ASN A 350 13.00 -9.80 -19.15
C ASN A 350 14.22 -10.58 -19.63
N ARG A 351 14.29 -10.88 -20.94
CA ARG A 351 15.45 -11.55 -21.55
C ARG A 351 16.75 -10.79 -21.34
N ARG A 352 16.74 -9.47 -21.56
CA ARG A 352 17.90 -8.58 -21.38
C ARG A 352 18.34 -8.55 -19.90
N GLN A 353 17.41 -8.33 -18.96
CA GLN A 353 17.71 -8.35 -17.53
C GLN A 353 18.28 -9.70 -17.08
N ALA A 354 17.66 -10.82 -17.49
CA ALA A 354 18.14 -12.15 -17.16
C ALA A 354 19.54 -12.44 -17.72
N ALA A 355 19.87 -11.88 -18.91
CA ALA A 355 21.20 -12.01 -19.50
C ALA A 355 22.27 -11.28 -18.67
N VAL A 356 21.97 -10.05 -18.18
CA VAL A 356 22.86 -9.30 -17.27
C VAL A 356 23.09 -10.09 -15.98
N VAL A 357 22.02 -10.55 -15.33
CA VAL A 357 22.11 -11.31 -14.08
C VAL A 357 23.01 -12.54 -14.27
N LYS A 358 22.76 -13.36 -15.31
CA LYS A 358 23.56 -14.55 -15.60
C LYS A 358 25.03 -14.23 -15.91
N ARG A 359 25.29 -13.09 -16.55
CA ARG A 359 26.66 -12.63 -16.83
C ARG A 359 27.37 -12.26 -15.54
N LEU A 360 26.74 -11.42 -14.69
CA LEU A 360 27.32 -10.98 -13.43
C LEU A 360 27.56 -12.17 -12.47
N GLN A 361 26.65 -13.14 -12.43
CA GLN A 361 26.88 -14.38 -11.67
C GLN A 361 28.12 -15.15 -12.15
N ARG A 362 28.33 -15.24 -13.48
CA ARG A 362 29.54 -15.88 -14.05
C ARG A 362 30.82 -15.08 -13.78
N GLU A 363 30.71 -13.76 -13.65
CA GLU A 363 31.80 -12.85 -13.25
C GLU A 363 32.11 -12.93 -11.74
N GLY A 364 31.32 -13.70 -10.97
CA GLY A 364 31.57 -13.96 -9.56
C GLY A 364 30.72 -13.12 -8.58
N ILE A 365 29.76 -12.33 -9.07
CA ILE A 365 28.78 -11.64 -8.21
C ILE A 365 27.90 -12.71 -7.54
N LYS A 366 28.03 -12.85 -6.21
CA LYS A 366 27.29 -13.82 -5.40
C LYS A 366 25.95 -13.26 -4.97
N ASP A 367 25.08 -14.16 -4.48
CA ASP A 367 23.77 -13.83 -3.87
C ASP A 367 22.89 -12.89 -4.71
N LEU A 368 22.98 -13.06 -6.03
CA LEU A 368 22.12 -12.42 -7.01
C LEU A 368 21.04 -13.40 -7.46
N TYR A 369 19.78 -13.09 -7.16
CA TYR A 369 18.61 -13.94 -7.38
C TYR A 369 17.68 -13.34 -8.41
N TYR A 370 16.74 -14.14 -8.90
CA TYR A 370 15.81 -13.76 -9.95
C TYR A 370 14.41 -14.30 -9.67
N LEU A 371 13.39 -13.43 -9.74
CA LEU A 371 11.99 -13.78 -9.68
C LEU A 371 11.38 -13.60 -11.06
N THR A 372 10.92 -14.67 -11.65
CA THR A 372 10.37 -14.66 -13.00
C THR A 372 8.89 -14.30 -13.04
N ARG A 373 8.43 -13.76 -14.18
CA ARG A 373 7.00 -13.49 -14.41
C ARG A 373 6.11 -14.72 -14.20
N ASN A 374 6.62 -15.90 -14.55
CA ASN A 374 5.88 -17.16 -14.38
C ASN A 374 5.69 -17.54 -12.91
N GLU A 375 6.61 -17.16 -12.02
CA GLU A 375 6.47 -17.36 -10.58
C GLU A 375 5.46 -16.36 -9.97
N ILE A 376 5.33 -15.16 -10.54
CA ILE A 376 4.35 -14.14 -10.14
C ILE A 376 2.95 -14.56 -10.61
N ALA A 377 2.84 -15.04 -11.84
CA ALA A 377 1.66 -15.71 -12.42
C ALA A 377 0.40 -14.83 -12.50
N TRP A 378 0.55 -13.54 -12.85
CA TRP A 378 -0.61 -12.70 -13.14
C TRP A 378 -1.43 -13.24 -14.32
N ASP A 379 -2.73 -13.15 -14.22
CA ASP A 379 -3.69 -13.54 -15.25
C ASP A 379 -4.65 -12.38 -15.61
N LYS A 380 -5.67 -12.66 -16.42
CA LYS A 380 -6.66 -11.67 -16.89
C LYS A 380 -7.47 -11.01 -15.78
N ASP A 381 -7.56 -11.64 -14.61
CA ASP A 381 -8.34 -11.15 -13.48
C ASP A 381 -7.47 -10.40 -12.44
N SER A 382 -6.16 -10.34 -12.67
CA SER A 382 -5.17 -9.73 -11.76
C SER A 382 -5.00 -8.21 -11.90
N MET A 383 -5.69 -7.57 -12.87
CA MET A 383 -5.43 -6.18 -13.26
C MET A 383 -6.68 -5.30 -13.14
N VAL A 384 -6.46 -4.01 -12.89
CA VAL A 384 -7.51 -2.98 -12.96
C VAL A 384 -7.65 -2.46 -14.40
N GLU A 385 -6.53 -2.22 -15.04
CA GLU A 385 -6.41 -1.80 -16.44
C GLU A 385 -5.19 -2.52 -17.05
N GLY A 386 -4.71 -2.12 -18.20
CA GLY A 386 -3.66 -2.89 -18.91
C GLY A 386 -2.30 -2.94 -18.21
N VAL A 387 -2.05 -2.16 -17.14
CA VAL A 387 -0.72 -1.96 -16.55
C VAL A 387 -0.64 -2.29 -15.07
N HIS A 388 -1.65 -1.94 -14.28
CA HIS A 388 -1.57 -2.00 -12.82
C HIS A 388 -2.40 -3.15 -12.23
N PRO A 389 -1.83 -3.92 -11.27
CA PRO A 389 -2.53 -5.00 -10.62
C PRO A 389 -3.65 -4.46 -9.70
N ASN A 390 -4.74 -5.22 -9.62
CA ASN A 390 -5.73 -5.09 -8.57
C ASN A 390 -5.28 -5.87 -7.31
N ASP A 391 -6.14 -5.97 -6.29
CA ASP A 391 -5.81 -6.69 -5.05
C ASP A 391 -5.45 -8.16 -5.30
N ILE A 392 -6.05 -8.83 -6.29
CA ILE A 392 -5.68 -10.21 -6.66
C ILE A 392 -4.23 -10.24 -7.16
N GLY A 393 -3.88 -9.34 -8.08
CA GLY A 393 -2.51 -9.24 -8.58
C GLY A 393 -1.50 -8.83 -7.51
N MET A 394 -1.88 -7.97 -6.56
CA MET A 394 -1.05 -7.62 -5.41
C MET A 394 -0.75 -8.83 -4.52
N VAL A 395 -1.76 -9.65 -4.21
CA VAL A 395 -1.61 -10.89 -3.43
C VAL A 395 -0.73 -11.90 -4.16
N GLN A 396 -0.90 -12.06 -5.48
CA GLN A 396 -0.06 -12.94 -6.29
C GLN A 396 1.40 -12.51 -6.29
N GLN A 397 1.68 -11.21 -6.47
CA GLN A 397 3.02 -10.63 -6.41
C GLN A 397 3.66 -10.86 -5.03
N ALA A 398 2.96 -10.49 -3.96
CA ALA A 398 3.43 -10.67 -2.59
C ALA A 398 3.75 -12.14 -2.29
N GLY A 399 2.84 -13.05 -2.63
CA GLY A 399 3.06 -14.49 -2.42
C GLY A 399 4.25 -15.05 -3.18
N ALA A 400 4.50 -14.58 -4.41
CA ALA A 400 5.68 -14.96 -5.19
C ALA A 400 6.97 -14.44 -4.55
N VAL A 401 6.97 -13.18 -4.10
CA VAL A 401 8.10 -12.57 -3.38
C VAL A 401 8.38 -13.31 -2.08
N CYS A 402 7.37 -13.57 -1.24
CA CYS A 402 7.52 -14.30 0.02
C CYS A 402 8.12 -15.70 -0.20
N ARG A 403 7.62 -16.46 -1.17
CA ARG A 403 8.19 -17.78 -1.51
C ARG A 403 9.65 -17.68 -1.93
N LYS A 404 10.01 -16.65 -2.72
CA LYS A 404 11.39 -16.43 -3.14
C LYS A 404 12.28 -16.03 -1.97
N LEU A 405 11.82 -15.16 -1.08
CA LEU A 405 12.55 -14.74 0.11
C LEU A 405 12.78 -15.90 1.08
N HIS A 406 11.80 -16.77 1.31
CA HIS A 406 12.00 -18.00 2.09
C HIS A 406 13.03 -18.94 1.45
N HIS A 407 13.10 -19.01 0.11
CA HIS A 407 14.12 -19.79 -0.58
C HIS A 407 15.52 -19.18 -0.38
N ILE A 408 15.64 -17.86 -0.46
CA ILE A 408 16.88 -17.10 -0.24
C ILE A 408 17.35 -17.29 1.21
N ASP A 409 16.49 -17.08 2.20
CA ASP A 409 16.80 -17.21 3.62
C ASP A 409 17.31 -18.61 3.98
N ARG A 410 16.71 -19.65 3.44
CA ARG A 410 17.19 -21.03 3.63
C ARG A 410 18.61 -21.26 3.09
N LYS A 411 19.03 -20.50 2.08
CA LYS A 411 20.37 -20.61 1.48
C LYS A 411 21.40 -19.75 2.21
N SER A 412 21.06 -18.49 2.49
CA SER A 412 21.97 -17.51 3.07
C SER A 412 22.02 -17.56 4.59
N ARG A 413 20.91 -17.99 5.25
CA ARG A 413 20.70 -17.92 6.71
C ARG A 413 20.78 -16.51 7.31
N GLU A 414 20.58 -15.48 6.48
CA GLU A 414 20.80 -14.08 6.87
C GLU A 414 19.55 -13.42 7.48
N MET A 415 18.35 -13.74 6.99
CA MET A 415 17.13 -13.04 7.39
C MET A 415 16.42 -13.68 8.59
N ASN A 416 16.66 -14.98 8.85
CA ASN A 416 15.99 -15.73 9.90
C ASN A 416 14.44 -15.57 9.87
N LEU A 417 13.85 -15.79 8.71
CA LEU A 417 12.40 -15.74 8.47
C LEU A 417 11.61 -16.91 9.08
N LYS A 418 12.23 -17.72 9.91
CA LYS A 418 11.53 -18.77 10.66
C LYS A 418 10.61 -18.10 11.66
N GLY A 419 9.33 -18.27 11.42
CA GLY A 419 8.26 -17.68 12.20
C GLY A 419 8.45 -17.80 13.69
N ARG A 420 8.02 -16.74 14.35
CA ARG A 420 7.76 -16.75 15.79
C ARG A 420 6.50 -17.54 16.07
#